data_275929f311f393c7b86d11e7079be8f4
#
_entry.id   275929f311f393c7b86d11e7079be8f4
#
_cell.length_a   1.000
_cell.length_b   1.000
_cell.length_c   1.000
_cell.angle_alpha   90.00
_cell.angle_beta   90.00
_cell.angle_gamma   90.00
#
_symmetry.space_group_name_H-M   'P 1'
#
loop_
_entity.id
_entity.type
_entity.pdbx_description
1 polymer ?
#
loop_
_entity_poly.entity_id
_entity_poly.type
_entity_poly.pdbx_seq_one_letter_code
_entity_poly.pdbx_strand_id
1 'polypeptide(L)'
;MMTTAESDFNRYQDDALIHRCSDYARWTLPSVFPEFLHVGTGNQIVQYDYQSMGAMLVNRLSTKLAQVLFPTNTSFFKFKVMNDEELSDEQKIDLSNLELKACEALFDNAAYAQLVQAIRLLVVTGNCLVIRRDGVTRVLNLHNYALRRNANGKVLRIITKESLQYRELSQNIKDLLNINLNFRDDSEVPLYTVINRVSHETANGIIDTWEVHQEIQGLRVPDSEEEYPEMFCPYIPVVWNLSSGDNYGRGQVEDY
;
A
#
# COMPACT_ATOMS: atom_id res chain seq x y z
N MET A 1 -23.82 0.62 16.57
CA MET A 1 -23.93 0.39 15.12
C MET A 1 -22.54 0.02 14.65
N MET A 2 -22.32 -1.19 14.13
CA MET A 2 -21.06 -1.48 13.43
C MET A 2 -21.02 -0.62 12.18
N THR A 3 -19.97 0.17 12.03
CA THR A 3 -19.73 0.95 10.81
C THR A 3 -19.29 -0.02 9.71
N THR A 4 -19.81 0.14 8.50
CA THR A 4 -19.37 -0.66 7.35
C THR A 4 -17.96 -0.21 6.92
N ALA A 5 -17.20 -1.10 6.26
CA ALA A 5 -15.88 -0.78 5.74
C ALA A 5 -15.90 0.45 4.80
N GLU A 6 -16.94 0.56 3.98
CA GLU A 6 -17.15 1.71 3.10
C GLU A 6 -17.32 3.04 3.88
N SER A 7 -18.13 3.03 4.94
CA SER A 7 -18.34 4.21 5.78
C SER A 7 -17.04 4.66 6.46
N ASP A 8 -16.26 3.69 6.96
CA ASP A 8 -14.98 3.99 7.59
C ASP A 8 -13.92 4.40 6.58
N PHE A 9 -13.91 3.83 5.37
CA PHE A 9 -13.04 4.26 4.28
C PHE A 9 -13.27 5.74 3.96
N ASN A 10 -14.52 6.12 3.70
CA ASN A 10 -14.88 7.50 3.40
C ASN A 10 -14.58 8.46 4.56
N ARG A 11 -14.70 8.00 5.80
CA ARG A 11 -14.42 8.81 7.00
C ARG A 11 -12.93 9.06 7.20
N TYR A 12 -12.06 8.07 6.86
CA TYR A 12 -10.61 8.18 7.08
C TYR A 12 -9.87 8.73 5.86
N GLN A 13 -10.52 8.77 4.70
CA GLN A 13 -9.99 9.42 3.52
C GLN A 13 -9.98 10.94 3.73
N ASP A 14 -8.91 11.59 3.28
CA ASP A 14 -8.77 13.04 3.32
C ASP A 14 -8.95 13.62 1.92
N ASP A 15 -10.16 14.03 1.59
CA ASP A 15 -10.51 14.58 0.27
C ASP A 15 -9.69 15.85 -0.05
N ALA A 16 -9.41 16.68 0.96
CA ALA A 16 -8.62 17.89 0.76
C ALA A 16 -7.17 17.57 0.39
N LEU A 17 -6.58 16.53 1.03
CA LEU A 17 -5.27 16.03 0.66
C LEU A 17 -5.28 15.44 -0.75
N ILE A 18 -6.29 14.65 -1.10
CA ILE A 18 -6.42 14.04 -2.43
C ILE A 18 -6.47 15.12 -3.51
N HIS A 19 -7.25 16.18 -3.32
CA HIS A 19 -7.30 17.29 -4.27
C HIS A 19 -5.94 17.96 -4.43
N ARG A 20 -5.23 18.27 -3.33
CA ARG A 20 -3.87 18.82 -3.41
C ARG A 20 -2.91 17.89 -4.14
N CYS A 21 -2.95 16.59 -3.84
CA CYS A 21 -2.12 15.60 -4.51
C CYS A 21 -2.41 15.50 -6.02
N SER A 22 -3.67 15.64 -6.42
CA SER A 22 -4.06 15.69 -7.84
C SER A 22 -3.47 16.92 -8.53
N ASP A 23 -3.49 18.08 -7.89
CA ASP A 23 -2.85 19.29 -8.41
C ASP A 23 -1.33 19.13 -8.53
N TYR A 24 -0.66 18.57 -7.51
CA TYR A 24 0.78 18.31 -7.55
C TYR A 24 1.16 17.32 -8.67
N ALA A 25 0.36 16.27 -8.82
CA ALA A 25 0.55 15.31 -9.91
C ALA A 25 0.36 15.96 -11.29
N ARG A 26 -0.66 16.80 -11.43
CA ARG A 26 -0.94 17.54 -12.68
C ARG A 26 0.24 18.39 -13.10
N TRP A 27 0.90 19.09 -12.20
CA TRP A 27 2.07 19.93 -12.50
C TRP A 27 3.38 19.17 -12.64
N THR A 28 3.42 17.90 -12.19
CA THR A 28 4.63 17.09 -12.20
C THR A 28 4.47 15.86 -13.09
N LEU A 29 3.88 14.78 -12.57
CA LEU A 29 3.71 13.50 -13.25
C LEU A 29 2.27 12.99 -13.12
N PRO A 30 1.34 13.45 -13.99
CA PRO A 30 -0.08 13.12 -13.89
C PRO A 30 -0.40 11.64 -13.87
N SER A 31 0.43 10.81 -14.53
CA SER A 31 0.23 9.35 -14.58
C SER A 31 0.42 8.65 -13.22
N VAL A 32 1.08 9.29 -12.25
CA VAL A 32 1.33 8.70 -10.92
C VAL A 32 0.08 8.78 -10.04
N PHE A 33 -0.66 9.87 -10.16
CA PHE A 33 -1.87 10.10 -9.37
C PHE A 33 -2.96 10.71 -10.27
N PRO A 34 -3.62 9.90 -11.10
CA PRO A 34 -4.66 10.39 -12.00
C PRO A 34 -5.88 10.87 -11.23
N GLU A 35 -6.48 11.96 -11.68
CA GLU A 35 -7.62 12.63 -11.04
C GLU A 35 -8.87 11.75 -10.99
N PHE A 36 -9.06 10.89 -12.00
CA PHE A 36 -10.20 9.99 -12.11
C PHE A 36 -9.73 8.55 -12.36
N LEU A 37 -9.97 7.67 -11.40
CA LEU A 37 -9.88 6.22 -11.60
C LEU A 37 -11.22 5.70 -12.13
N HIS A 38 -11.43 5.80 -13.44
CA HIS A 38 -12.45 4.98 -14.08
C HIS A 38 -11.87 3.59 -14.34
N VAL A 39 -12.13 2.67 -13.42
CA VAL A 39 -11.83 1.25 -13.65
C VAL A 39 -12.79 0.76 -14.72
N GLY A 40 -12.26 0.25 -15.82
CA GLY A 40 -13.04 -0.44 -16.86
C GLY A 40 -13.14 0.25 -18.22
N THR A 41 -12.94 1.54 -18.36
CA THR A 41 -13.09 2.22 -19.66
C THR A 41 -11.77 2.51 -20.39
N GLY A 42 -10.62 2.24 -19.80
CA GLY A 42 -9.31 2.45 -20.44
C GLY A 42 -8.94 3.91 -20.78
N ASN A 43 -9.88 4.82 -20.63
CA ASN A 43 -9.70 6.24 -20.94
C ASN A 43 -9.45 7.04 -19.66
N GLN A 44 -8.22 6.95 -19.14
CA GLN A 44 -7.74 7.94 -18.19
C GLN A 44 -7.45 9.24 -18.98
N ILE A 45 -8.25 10.28 -18.73
CA ILE A 45 -7.93 11.62 -19.26
C ILE A 45 -6.82 12.17 -18.39
N VAL A 46 -5.58 11.98 -18.84
CA VAL A 46 -4.42 12.60 -18.23
C VAL A 46 -4.28 13.99 -18.80
N GLN A 47 -4.55 15.00 -18.01
CA GLN A 47 -4.31 16.39 -18.38
C GLN A 47 -2.80 16.67 -18.24
N TYR A 48 -2.13 16.91 -19.35
CA TYR A 48 -0.71 17.30 -19.36
C TYR A 48 -0.61 18.82 -19.37
N ASP A 49 0.19 19.39 -18.48
CA ASP A 49 0.64 20.75 -18.61
C ASP A 49 1.73 20.85 -19.71
N TYR A 50 1.83 22.01 -20.36
CA TYR A 50 2.74 22.25 -21.49
C TYR A 50 4.23 22.19 -21.12
N GLN A 51 4.58 22.05 -19.84
CA GLN A 51 5.97 21.99 -19.36
C GLN A 51 6.30 20.60 -18.81
N SER A 52 7.27 19.94 -19.44
CA SER A 52 7.77 18.63 -19.02
C SER A 52 8.81 18.69 -17.87
N MET A 53 9.13 19.88 -17.36
CA MET A 53 10.17 20.07 -16.35
C MET A 53 9.85 19.31 -15.05
N GLY A 54 8.63 19.44 -14.53
CA GLY A 54 8.19 18.74 -13.32
C GLY A 54 8.27 17.23 -13.48
N ALA A 55 7.78 16.69 -14.58
CA ALA A 55 7.87 15.26 -14.89
C ALA A 55 9.32 14.76 -14.96
N MET A 56 10.20 15.54 -15.61
CA MET A 56 11.61 15.21 -15.70
C MET A 56 12.28 15.19 -14.32
N LEU A 57 11.99 16.16 -13.47
CA LEU A 57 12.57 16.25 -12.10
C LEU A 57 12.09 15.09 -11.23
N VAL A 58 10.78 14.79 -11.20
CA VAL A 58 10.23 13.67 -10.45
C VAL A 58 10.82 12.34 -10.92
N ASN A 59 10.87 12.09 -12.22
CA ASN A 59 11.45 10.85 -12.77
C ASN A 59 12.95 10.73 -12.42
N ARG A 60 13.71 11.82 -12.54
CA ARG A 60 15.15 11.83 -12.25
C ARG A 60 15.42 11.59 -10.77
N LEU A 61 14.67 12.27 -9.88
CA LEU A 61 14.78 12.07 -8.43
C LEU A 61 14.40 10.65 -8.05
N SER A 62 13.25 10.17 -8.51
CA SER A 62 12.76 8.83 -8.17
C SER A 62 13.71 7.73 -8.66
N THR A 63 14.27 7.87 -9.86
CA THR A 63 15.24 6.90 -10.38
C THR A 63 16.54 6.90 -9.56
N LYS A 64 17.06 8.08 -9.20
CA LYS A 64 18.25 8.17 -8.34
C LYS A 64 18.02 7.59 -6.95
N LEU A 65 16.87 7.88 -6.34
CA LEU A 65 16.50 7.32 -5.04
C LEU A 65 16.37 5.79 -5.12
N ALA A 66 15.73 5.26 -6.18
CA ALA A 66 15.61 3.83 -6.37
C ALA A 66 16.99 3.15 -6.49
N GLN A 67 17.92 3.74 -7.24
CA GLN A 67 19.27 3.20 -7.40
C GLN A 67 20.08 3.20 -6.11
N VAL A 68 19.87 4.22 -5.26
CA VAL A 68 20.58 4.33 -3.97
C VAL A 68 19.96 3.43 -2.91
N LEU A 69 18.63 3.38 -2.84
CA LEU A 69 17.92 2.60 -1.82
C LEU A 69 17.89 1.10 -2.13
N PHE A 70 17.79 0.76 -3.42
CA PHE A 70 17.63 -0.61 -3.90
C PHE A 70 18.62 -0.93 -5.01
N PRO A 71 19.95 -0.97 -4.72
CA PRO A 71 20.92 -1.36 -5.72
C PRO A 71 20.71 -2.82 -6.14
N THR A 72 20.65 -3.08 -7.44
CA THR A 72 20.30 -4.39 -8.00
C THR A 72 21.40 -5.45 -7.90
N ASN A 73 22.67 -5.03 -7.69
CA ASN A 73 23.82 -5.93 -7.73
C ASN A 73 24.52 -6.11 -6.37
N THR A 74 23.99 -5.53 -5.31
CA THR A 74 24.58 -5.60 -3.97
C THR A 74 23.48 -5.76 -2.93
N SER A 75 23.80 -6.44 -1.83
CA SER A 75 22.91 -6.46 -0.67
C SER A 75 22.77 -5.04 -0.09
N PHE A 76 21.54 -4.54 0.02
CA PHE A 76 21.22 -3.24 0.60
C PHE A 76 20.74 -3.33 2.06
N PHE A 77 20.68 -4.54 2.62
CA PHE A 77 20.44 -4.80 4.04
C PHE A 77 21.38 -5.91 4.53
N LYS A 78 21.54 -5.99 5.85
CA LYS A 78 22.30 -7.04 6.52
C LYS A 78 21.46 -7.67 7.61
N PHE A 79 21.52 -8.97 7.74
CA PHE A 79 20.94 -9.67 8.87
C PHE A 79 21.77 -9.39 10.13
N LYS A 80 21.07 -9.01 11.20
CA LYS A 80 21.70 -8.84 12.52
C LYS A 80 21.42 -10.10 13.35
N VAL A 81 22.46 -10.74 13.81
CA VAL A 81 22.34 -11.84 14.77
C VAL A 81 22.00 -11.27 16.15
N MET A 82 20.97 -11.81 16.80
CA MET A 82 20.45 -11.26 18.07
C MET A 82 21.40 -11.44 19.26
N ASN A 83 22.26 -12.41 19.23
CA ASN A 83 23.31 -12.61 20.24
C ASN A 83 24.63 -12.15 19.68
N ASP A 84 25.42 -11.42 20.47
CA ASP A 84 26.80 -11.02 20.14
C ASP A 84 27.77 -12.24 20.11
N GLU A 85 27.31 -13.39 19.65
CA GLU A 85 28.14 -14.55 19.40
C GLU A 85 29.04 -14.27 18.20
N GLU A 86 30.33 -14.45 18.39
CA GLU A 86 31.30 -14.38 17.30
C GLU A 86 30.99 -15.51 16.28
N LEU A 87 30.37 -15.10 15.17
CA LEU A 87 30.11 -16.01 14.05
C LEU A 87 31.44 -16.53 13.47
N SER A 88 31.49 -17.81 13.18
CA SER A 88 32.59 -18.39 12.40
C SER A 88 32.63 -17.78 11.00
N ASP A 89 33.78 -17.85 10.33
CA ASP A 89 33.92 -17.30 8.98
C ASP A 89 33.01 -18.01 7.96
N GLU A 90 32.72 -19.31 8.14
CA GLU A 90 31.74 -20.05 7.33
C GLU A 90 30.33 -19.52 7.53
N GLN A 91 29.92 -19.27 8.76
CA GLN A 91 28.59 -18.71 9.09
C GLN A 91 28.41 -17.29 8.52
N LYS A 92 29.48 -16.48 8.51
CA LYS A 92 29.44 -15.14 7.88
C LYS A 92 29.24 -15.22 6.37
N ILE A 93 29.88 -16.19 5.71
CA ILE A 93 29.72 -16.43 4.27
C ILE A 93 28.29 -16.90 3.97
N ASP A 94 27.78 -17.86 4.74
CA ASP A 94 26.40 -18.36 4.57
C ASP A 94 25.36 -17.25 4.80
N LEU A 95 25.56 -16.39 5.81
CA LEU A 95 24.69 -15.25 6.07
C LEU A 95 24.71 -14.25 4.90
N SER A 96 25.89 -13.96 4.36
CA SER A 96 26.05 -13.09 3.20
C SER A 96 25.38 -13.65 1.93
N ASN A 97 25.49 -14.96 1.72
CA ASN A 97 24.79 -15.64 0.62
C ASN A 97 23.26 -15.59 0.80
N LEU A 98 22.78 -15.72 2.04
CA LEU A 98 21.36 -15.61 2.36
C LEU A 98 20.84 -14.17 2.10
N GLU A 99 21.62 -13.14 2.46
CA GLU A 99 21.32 -11.75 2.19
C GLU A 99 21.16 -11.48 0.69
N LEU A 100 22.08 -11.99 -0.13
CA LEU A 100 22.00 -11.87 -1.59
C LEU A 100 20.76 -12.55 -2.15
N LYS A 101 20.49 -13.79 -1.76
CA LYS A 101 19.28 -14.52 -2.19
C LYS A 101 17.99 -13.81 -1.77
N ALA A 102 17.96 -13.22 -0.58
CA ALA A 102 16.80 -12.45 -0.13
C ALA A 102 16.62 -11.17 -0.95
N CYS A 103 17.70 -10.49 -1.34
CA CYS A 103 17.64 -9.35 -2.26
C CYS A 103 17.13 -9.76 -3.65
N GLU A 104 17.62 -10.87 -4.20
CA GLU A 104 17.15 -11.41 -5.48
C GLU A 104 15.65 -11.73 -5.42
N ALA A 105 15.21 -12.42 -4.37
CA ALA A 105 13.79 -12.75 -4.16
C ALA A 105 12.88 -11.50 -3.98
N LEU A 106 13.43 -10.38 -3.48
CA LEU A 106 12.69 -9.13 -3.38
C LEU A 106 12.40 -8.53 -4.77
N PHE A 107 13.32 -8.70 -5.73
CA PHE A 107 13.20 -8.13 -7.08
C PHE A 107 12.49 -9.04 -8.07
N ASP A 108 12.17 -10.26 -7.70
CA ASP A 108 11.36 -11.17 -8.51
C ASP A 108 9.96 -10.59 -8.77
N ASN A 109 9.31 -11.07 -9.83
CA ASN A 109 7.91 -10.71 -10.16
C ASN A 109 7.66 -9.19 -10.33
N ALA A 110 8.57 -8.47 -10.97
CA ALA A 110 8.49 -7.04 -11.23
C ALA A 110 8.40 -6.16 -9.97
N ALA A 111 8.79 -6.66 -8.79
CA ALA A 111 8.74 -5.89 -7.54
C ALA A 111 9.58 -4.61 -7.62
N TYR A 112 10.72 -4.61 -8.34
CA TYR A 112 11.52 -3.40 -8.53
C TYR A 112 10.74 -2.27 -9.21
N ALA A 113 9.96 -2.58 -10.24
CA ALA A 113 9.11 -1.59 -10.91
C ALA A 113 8.06 -1.00 -9.96
N GLN A 114 7.48 -1.84 -9.08
CA GLN A 114 6.55 -1.41 -8.07
C GLN A 114 7.22 -0.52 -7.00
N LEU A 115 8.46 -0.83 -6.60
CA LEU A 115 9.22 0.02 -5.67
C LEU A 115 9.53 1.39 -6.28
N VAL A 116 9.90 1.44 -7.57
CA VAL A 116 10.07 2.72 -8.29
C VAL A 116 8.75 3.51 -8.31
N GLN A 117 7.63 2.84 -8.53
CA GLN A 117 6.30 3.47 -8.49
C GLN A 117 5.98 3.99 -7.08
N ALA A 118 6.29 3.24 -6.03
CA ALA A 118 6.16 3.70 -4.65
C ALA A 118 6.96 4.98 -4.39
N ILE A 119 8.22 5.04 -4.85
CA ILE A 119 9.05 6.25 -4.71
C ILE A 119 8.46 7.44 -5.45
N ARG A 120 7.92 7.24 -6.67
CA ARG A 120 7.24 8.31 -7.40
C ARG A 120 6.03 8.85 -6.65
N LEU A 121 5.20 7.97 -6.10
CA LEU A 121 4.07 8.35 -5.24
C LEU A 121 4.54 9.12 -4.00
N LEU A 122 5.59 8.64 -3.33
CA LEU A 122 6.14 9.31 -2.16
C LEU A 122 6.67 10.70 -2.47
N VAL A 123 7.36 10.89 -3.61
CA VAL A 123 7.86 12.19 -4.03
C VAL A 123 6.72 13.16 -4.33
N VAL A 124 5.66 12.70 -5.03
CA VAL A 124 4.56 13.58 -5.46
C VAL A 124 3.52 13.77 -4.36
N THR A 125 3.03 12.68 -3.75
CA THR A 125 1.88 12.71 -2.82
C THR A 125 2.28 12.53 -1.36
N GLY A 126 3.53 12.10 -1.11
CA GLY A 126 4.02 11.79 0.24
C GLY A 126 3.51 10.49 0.82
N ASN A 127 2.67 9.73 0.10
CA ASN A 127 1.96 8.59 0.66
C ASN A 127 1.82 7.45 -0.34
N CYS A 128 2.04 6.22 0.11
CA CYS A 128 1.65 5.03 -0.62
C CYS A 128 1.42 3.85 0.34
N LEU A 129 0.65 2.87 -0.09
CA LEU A 129 0.51 1.59 0.59
C LEU A 129 1.19 0.51 -0.26
N VAL A 130 2.20 -0.13 0.28
CA VAL A 130 2.86 -1.29 -0.33
C VAL A 130 2.20 -2.55 0.22
N ILE A 131 1.76 -3.42 -0.66
CA ILE A 131 1.20 -4.74 -0.31
C ILE A 131 2.15 -5.79 -0.87
N ARG A 132 2.64 -6.67 0.01
CA ARG A 132 3.47 -7.81 -0.40
C ARG A 132 2.80 -9.09 0.06
N ARG A 133 2.17 -9.79 -0.87
CA ARG A 133 1.45 -11.05 -0.62
C ARG A 133 1.79 -12.07 -1.69
N ASP A 134 2.01 -13.32 -1.30
CA ASP A 134 2.25 -14.45 -2.21
C ASP A 134 3.40 -14.19 -3.22
N GLY A 135 4.45 -13.49 -2.76
CA GLY A 135 5.60 -13.11 -3.61
C GLY A 135 5.32 -11.95 -4.57
N VAL A 136 4.09 -11.45 -4.63
CA VAL A 136 3.71 -10.31 -5.49
C VAL A 136 3.75 -9.01 -4.68
N THR A 137 4.38 -7.99 -5.27
CA THR A 137 4.40 -6.63 -4.70
C THR A 137 3.46 -5.74 -5.50
N ARG A 138 2.55 -5.06 -4.82
CA ARG A 138 1.60 -4.07 -5.38
C ARG A 138 1.72 -2.76 -4.61
N VAL A 139 1.50 -1.65 -5.29
CA VAL A 139 1.53 -0.32 -4.67
C VAL A 139 0.22 0.39 -4.94
N LEU A 140 -0.43 0.82 -3.88
CA LEU A 140 -1.68 1.57 -3.93
C LEU A 140 -1.43 3.05 -3.63
N ASN A 141 -2.16 3.91 -4.34
CA ASN A 141 -2.21 5.34 -4.08
C ASN A 141 -3.38 5.71 -3.13
N LEU A 142 -3.47 6.98 -2.74
CA LEU A 142 -4.48 7.48 -1.78
C LEU A 142 -5.94 7.33 -2.24
N HIS A 143 -6.22 7.10 -3.52
CA HIS A 143 -7.59 6.79 -3.97
C HIS A 143 -8.05 5.40 -3.52
N ASN A 144 -7.10 4.48 -3.34
CA ASN A 144 -7.36 3.06 -3.14
C ASN A 144 -7.14 2.59 -1.71
N TYR A 145 -6.72 3.46 -0.80
CA TYR A 145 -6.63 3.13 0.61
C TYR A 145 -6.91 4.32 1.51
N ALA A 146 -7.39 4.02 2.70
CA ALA A 146 -7.55 4.95 3.79
C ALA A 146 -6.93 4.36 5.05
N LEU A 147 -6.39 5.21 5.93
CA LEU A 147 -5.77 4.74 7.17
C LEU A 147 -6.06 5.68 8.34
N ARG A 148 -5.95 5.12 9.54
CA ARG A 148 -6.01 5.86 10.79
C ARG A 148 -4.77 5.58 11.63
N ARG A 149 -4.21 6.64 12.20
CA ARG A 149 -3.11 6.58 13.17
C ARG A 149 -3.54 7.07 14.54
N ASN A 150 -2.81 6.68 15.57
CA ASN A 150 -2.92 7.31 16.89
C ASN A 150 -2.05 8.57 16.96
N ALA A 151 -2.13 9.29 18.09
CA ALA A 151 -1.33 10.50 18.34
C ALA A 151 0.19 10.28 18.22
N ASN A 152 0.68 9.06 18.45
CA ASN A 152 2.09 8.69 18.33
C ASN A 152 2.49 8.25 16.91
N GLY A 153 1.60 8.40 15.92
CA GLY A 153 1.86 8.01 14.54
C GLY A 153 1.73 6.50 14.26
N LYS A 154 1.40 5.66 15.26
CA LYS A 154 1.22 4.22 15.08
C LYS A 154 -0.08 3.96 14.30
N VAL A 155 0.00 3.12 13.27
CA VAL A 155 -1.17 2.75 12.46
C VAL A 155 -2.08 1.84 13.27
N LEU A 156 -3.36 2.19 13.33
CA LEU A 156 -4.40 1.44 14.03
C LEU A 156 -5.28 0.65 13.07
N ARG A 157 -5.59 1.24 11.90
CA ARG A 157 -6.49 0.63 10.93
C ARG A 157 -6.09 1.07 9.53
N ILE A 158 -6.17 0.13 8.58
CA ILE A 158 -6.01 0.37 7.15
C ILE A 158 -7.23 -0.21 6.46
N ILE A 159 -7.75 0.47 5.45
CA ILE A 159 -8.83 -0.04 4.62
C ILE A 159 -8.40 0.17 3.18
N THR A 160 -8.41 -0.89 2.37
CA THR A 160 -8.18 -0.79 0.93
C THR A 160 -9.48 -0.92 0.17
N LYS A 161 -9.57 -0.25 -0.98
CA LYS A 161 -10.70 -0.30 -1.90
C LYS A 161 -10.21 -0.81 -3.25
N GLU A 162 -10.76 -1.91 -3.72
CA GLU A 162 -10.54 -2.46 -5.05
C GLU A 162 -11.87 -2.54 -5.78
N SER A 163 -11.91 -2.20 -7.07
CA SER A 163 -13.09 -2.36 -7.90
C SER A 163 -12.92 -3.63 -8.71
N LEU A 164 -13.83 -4.57 -8.55
CA LEU A 164 -13.87 -5.84 -9.27
C LEU A 164 -15.08 -5.89 -10.16
N GLN A 165 -14.96 -6.50 -11.35
CA GLN A 165 -16.12 -6.77 -12.18
C GLN A 165 -16.91 -7.93 -11.58
N TYR A 166 -18.25 -7.84 -11.59
CA TYR A 166 -19.11 -8.88 -11.02
C TYR A 166 -18.80 -10.27 -11.57
N ARG A 167 -18.45 -10.39 -12.86
CA ARG A 167 -18.08 -11.67 -13.50
C ARG A 167 -16.83 -12.31 -12.89
N GLU A 168 -15.92 -11.52 -12.30
CA GLU A 168 -14.63 -11.98 -11.73
C GLU A 168 -14.78 -12.49 -10.29
N LEU A 169 -15.92 -12.21 -9.66
CA LEU A 169 -16.21 -12.64 -8.30
C LEU A 169 -16.41 -14.16 -8.22
N SER A 170 -15.96 -14.75 -7.12
CA SER A 170 -16.23 -16.16 -6.83
C SER A 170 -17.73 -16.44 -6.68
N GLN A 171 -18.16 -17.69 -6.91
CA GLN A 171 -19.58 -18.05 -6.82
C GLN A 171 -20.16 -17.77 -5.44
N ASN A 172 -19.40 -18.03 -4.37
CA ASN A 172 -19.85 -17.77 -3.00
C ASN A 172 -20.16 -16.29 -2.76
N ILE A 173 -19.34 -15.38 -3.34
CA ILE A 173 -19.57 -13.94 -3.24
C ILE A 173 -20.78 -13.52 -4.09
N LYS A 174 -20.93 -14.10 -5.29
CA LYS A 174 -22.11 -13.85 -6.15
C LYS A 174 -23.41 -14.26 -5.48
N ASP A 175 -23.42 -15.41 -4.82
CA ASP A 175 -24.58 -15.89 -4.09
C ASP A 175 -24.92 -14.98 -2.90
N LEU A 176 -23.90 -14.44 -2.21
CA LEU A 176 -24.07 -13.45 -1.15
C LEU A 176 -24.71 -12.15 -1.66
N LEU A 177 -24.28 -11.68 -2.85
CA LEU A 177 -24.75 -10.44 -3.44
C LEU A 177 -26.14 -10.60 -4.10
N ASN A 178 -26.42 -11.73 -4.72
CA ASN A 178 -27.69 -11.99 -5.42
C ASN A 178 -28.91 -12.05 -4.49
N ILE A 179 -28.71 -12.19 -3.19
CA ILE A 179 -29.80 -12.14 -2.19
C ILE A 179 -30.49 -10.76 -2.22
N ASN A 180 -29.81 -9.70 -2.63
CA ASN A 180 -30.30 -8.34 -2.51
C ASN A 180 -30.35 -7.52 -3.81
N LEU A 181 -29.62 -7.86 -4.87
CA LEU A 181 -29.48 -7.00 -6.07
C LEU A 181 -29.24 -7.82 -7.35
N ASN A 182 -29.88 -7.40 -8.46
CA ASN A 182 -29.61 -7.93 -9.80
C ASN A 182 -28.40 -7.20 -10.42
N PHE A 183 -27.21 -7.75 -10.28
CA PHE A 183 -26.01 -7.24 -10.95
C PHE A 183 -25.94 -7.71 -12.41
N ARG A 184 -25.45 -6.81 -13.28
CA ARG A 184 -25.04 -7.20 -14.64
C ARG A 184 -23.57 -7.67 -14.59
N ASP A 185 -23.18 -8.54 -15.51
CA ASP A 185 -21.81 -9.09 -15.57
C ASP A 185 -20.72 -8.01 -15.62
N ASP A 186 -21.00 -6.86 -16.23
CA ASP A 186 -20.10 -5.72 -16.36
C ASP A 186 -20.19 -4.72 -15.19
N SER A 187 -21.03 -4.99 -14.17
CA SER A 187 -21.16 -4.11 -13.02
C SER A 187 -19.87 -4.12 -12.19
N GLU A 188 -19.40 -2.95 -11.82
CA GLU A 188 -18.27 -2.80 -10.89
C GLU A 188 -18.77 -2.89 -9.46
N VAL A 189 -18.10 -3.72 -8.67
CA VAL A 189 -18.42 -3.94 -7.26
C VAL A 189 -17.21 -3.58 -6.43
N PRO A 190 -17.32 -2.62 -5.50
CA PRO A 190 -16.21 -2.27 -4.61
C PRO A 190 -16.02 -3.37 -3.55
N LEU A 191 -14.81 -3.89 -3.50
CA LEU A 191 -14.32 -4.79 -2.46
C LEU A 191 -13.48 -3.97 -1.48
N TYR A 192 -13.82 -4.02 -0.22
CA TYR A 192 -13.05 -3.40 0.84
C TYR A 192 -12.30 -4.47 1.63
N THR A 193 -10.97 -4.31 1.79
CA THR A 193 -10.19 -5.12 2.73
C THR A 193 -9.88 -4.26 3.95
N VAL A 194 -10.32 -4.74 5.09
CA VAL A 194 -10.14 -4.07 6.38
C VAL A 194 -9.03 -4.76 7.16
N ILE A 195 -8.04 -3.99 7.58
CA ILE A 195 -6.88 -4.43 8.34
C ILE A 195 -6.89 -3.68 9.66
N ASN A 196 -7.20 -4.37 10.75
CA ASN A 196 -7.28 -3.81 12.10
C ASN A 196 -6.11 -4.28 12.94
N ARG A 197 -5.52 -3.35 13.69
CA ARG A 197 -4.58 -3.69 14.73
C ARG A 197 -5.33 -4.05 16.01
N VAL A 198 -5.04 -5.21 16.55
CA VAL A 198 -5.64 -5.71 17.81
C VAL A 198 -4.52 -6.00 18.79
N SER A 199 -4.71 -5.54 20.02
CA SER A 199 -3.75 -5.79 21.12
C SER A 199 -4.31 -6.86 22.02
N HIS A 200 -3.57 -7.94 22.20
CA HIS A 200 -3.91 -9.05 23.08
C HIS A 200 -3.06 -9.00 24.33
N GLU A 201 -3.70 -9.05 25.48
CA GLU A 201 -3.00 -9.21 26.77
C GLU A 201 -2.63 -10.68 26.95
N THR A 202 -1.35 -10.96 27.08
CA THR A 202 -0.81 -12.29 27.36
C THR A 202 -0.06 -12.28 28.69
N ALA A 203 0.21 -13.48 29.24
CA ALA A 203 1.00 -13.62 30.47
C ALA A 203 2.41 -12.97 30.39
N ASN A 204 2.93 -12.80 29.17
CA ASN A 204 4.26 -12.24 28.90
C ASN A 204 4.23 -10.75 28.44
N GLY A 205 3.05 -10.11 28.45
CA GLY A 205 2.87 -8.72 28.03
C GLY A 205 1.82 -8.55 26.94
N ILE A 206 1.78 -7.35 26.34
CA ILE A 206 0.84 -7.03 25.27
C ILE A 206 1.48 -7.44 23.94
N ILE A 207 0.76 -8.23 23.15
CA ILE A 207 1.15 -8.62 21.79
C ILE A 207 0.14 -8.00 20.83
N ASP A 208 0.65 -7.27 19.84
CA ASP A 208 -0.17 -6.71 18.77
C ASP A 208 -0.21 -7.66 17.57
N THR A 209 -1.41 -7.88 17.04
CA THR A 209 -1.65 -8.63 15.80
C THR A 209 -2.46 -7.78 14.83
N TRP A 210 -2.49 -8.20 13.56
CA TRP A 210 -3.32 -7.59 12.54
C TRP A 210 -4.40 -8.58 12.11
N GLU A 211 -5.65 -8.20 12.33
CA GLU A 211 -6.80 -8.94 11.81
C GLU A 211 -7.22 -8.35 10.46
N VAL A 212 -7.35 -9.21 9.47
CA VAL A 212 -7.73 -8.85 8.09
C VAL A 212 -9.04 -9.54 7.75
N HIS A 213 -9.97 -8.82 7.13
CA HIS A 213 -11.17 -9.38 6.54
C HIS A 213 -11.63 -8.54 5.35
N GLN A 214 -12.49 -9.11 4.52
CA GLN A 214 -13.04 -8.43 3.36
C GLN A 214 -14.53 -8.16 3.53
N GLU A 215 -14.98 -7.03 3.00
CA GLU A 215 -16.39 -6.62 2.96
C GLU A 215 -16.78 -6.17 1.56
N ILE A 216 -17.97 -6.58 1.13
CA ILE A 216 -18.62 -6.13 -0.10
C ILE A 216 -20.00 -5.62 0.28
N GLN A 217 -20.32 -4.36 -0.06
CA GLN A 217 -21.62 -3.73 0.23
C GLN A 217 -22.05 -3.87 1.71
N GLY A 218 -21.11 -3.81 2.63
CA GLY A 218 -21.35 -3.94 4.06
C GLY A 218 -21.57 -5.38 4.54
N LEU A 219 -21.44 -6.37 3.65
CA LEU A 219 -21.49 -7.79 3.98
C LEU A 219 -20.08 -8.35 4.07
N ARG A 220 -19.80 -9.09 5.14
CA ARG A 220 -18.50 -9.75 5.31
C ARG A 220 -18.39 -10.95 4.36
N VAL A 221 -17.27 -10.98 3.63
CA VAL A 221 -16.98 -12.09 2.70
C VAL A 221 -16.63 -13.35 3.52
N PRO A 222 -17.29 -14.49 3.30
CA PRO A 222 -16.94 -15.76 3.97
C PRO A 222 -15.50 -16.15 3.69
N ASP A 223 -14.84 -16.77 4.65
CA ASP A 223 -13.47 -17.32 4.55
C ASP A 223 -12.39 -16.28 4.18
N SER A 224 -12.67 -14.99 4.40
CA SER A 224 -11.73 -13.90 4.12
C SER A 224 -10.92 -13.47 5.35
N GLU A 225 -11.10 -14.12 6.48
CA GLU A 225 -10.47 -13.77 7.74
C GLU A 225 -9.04 -14.29 7.78
N GLU A 226 -8.11 -13.40 8.05
CA GLU A 226 -6.69 -13.71 8.20
C GLU A 226 -6.14 -12.97 9.42
N GLU A 227 -5.15 -13.55 10.07
CA GLU A 227 -4.45 -12.92 11.18
C GLU A 227 -2.94 -12.94 10.92
N TYR A 228 -2.28 -11.81 11.16
CA TYR A 228 -0.85 -11.66 10.99
C TYR A 228 -0.20 -11.13 12.28
N PRO A 229 0.95 -11.68 12.69
CA PRO A 229 1.78 -11.04 13.71
C PRO A 229 2.18 -9.62 13.29
N GLU A 230 2.41 -8.73 14.24
CA GLU A 230 2.72 -7.31 13.99
C GLU A 230 3.77 -7.10 12.92
N MET A 231 4.86 -7.89 12.94
CA MET A 231 6.00 -7.74 12.02
C MET A 231 5.78 -8.36 10.63
N PHE A 232 4.78 -9.21 10.46
CA PHE A 232 4.54 -9.94 9.22
C PHE A 232 3.31 -9.48 8.45
N CYS A 233 2.74 -8.32 8.82
CA CYS A 233 1.62 -7.75 8.10
C CYS A 233 2.04 -7.41 6.65
N PRO A 234 1.33 -7.94 5.64
CA PRO A 234 1.66 -7.67 4.24
C PRO A 234 1.29 -6.27 3.77
N TYR A 235 0.56 -5.49 4.57
CA TYR A 235 0.10 -4.13 4.26
C TYR A 235 0.99 -3.10 4.94
N ILE A 236 1.84 -2.45 4.19
CA ILE A 236 2.90 -1.55 4.69
C ILE A 236 2.62 -0.12 4.22
N PRO A 237 2.02 0.75 5.06
CA PRO A 237 1.84 2.16 4.71
C PRO A 237 3.16 2.91 4.85
N VAL A 238 3.62 3.47 3.73
CA VAL A 238 4.87 4.23 3.65
C VAL A 238 4.54 5.71 3.47
N VAL A 239 5.23 6.55 4.20
CA VAL A 239 5.08 8.02 4.14
C VAL A 239 6.42 8.68 3.95
N TRP A 240 6.45 9.82 3.23
CA TRP A 240 7.67 10.59 3.01
C TRP A 240 8.03 11.43 4.24
N ASN A 241 7.11 12.28 4.66
CA ASN A 241 7.27 13.15 5.82
C ASN A 241 5.96 13.19 6.60
N LEU A 242 5.96 12.66 7.83
CA LEU A 242 4.77 12.58 8.68
C LEU A 242 4.89 13.59 9.82
N SER A 243 3.95 14.52 9.89
CA SER A 243 3.84 15.42 11.04
C SER A 243 3.13 14.72 12.20
N SER A 244 3.49 15.11 13.43
CA SER A 244 2.87 14.52 14.63
C SER A 244 1.36 14.80 14.67
N GLY A 245 0.57 13.75 14.83
CA GLY A 245 -0.89 13.82 14.89
C GLY A 245 -1.61 13.68 13.54
N ASP A 246 -0.88 13.70 12.41
CA ASP A 246 -1.46 13.49 11.09
C ASP A 246 -1.60 12.00 10.75
N ASN A 247 -2.63 11.65 9.98
CA ASN A 247 -2.78 10.31 9.43
C ASN A 247 -1.89 10.09 8.21
N TYR A 248 -1.69 11.13 7.41
CA TYR A 248 -0.99 11.08 6.12
C TYR A 248 0.24 11.99 6.14
N GLY A 249 1.24 11.62 5.34
CA GLY A 249 2.44 12.39 5.17
C GLY A 249 2.32 13.42 4.03
N ARG A 250 3.35 14.26 3.90
CA ARG A 250 3.50 15.25 2.85
C ARG A 250 4.58 14.82 1.87
N GLY A 251 4.37 15.09 0.57
CA GLY A 251 5.34 14.80 -0.48
C GLY A 251 6.39 15.89 -0.63
N GLN A 252 7.46 15.56 -1.35
CA GLN A 252 8.52 16.52 -1.66
C GLN A 252 8.00 17.70 -2.50
N VAL A 253 7.01 17.47 -3.36
CA VAL A 253 6.42 18.51 -4.22
C VAL A 253 5.62 19.54 -3.42
N GLU A 254 5.08 19.17 -2.25
CA GLU A 254 4.34 20.08 -1.38
C GLU A 254 5.26 21.11 -0.72
N ASP A 255 6.53 20.76 -0.48
CA ASP A 255 7.48 21.60 0.24
C ASP A 255 8.17 22.65 -0.68
N TYR A 256 7.93 22.61 -2.00
CA TYR A 256 8.48 23.49 -3.02
C TYR A 256 7.42 24.07 -3.95
#